data_596e3a575d1abc6bf0a51d7733ff6fdb
#
_entry.id   596e3a575d1abc6bf0a51d7733ff6fdb
#
_cell.length_a   1.000
_cell.length_b   1.000
_cell.length_c   1.000
_cell.angle_alpha   90.00
_cell.angle_beta   90.00
_cell.angle_gamma   90.00
#
_symmetry.space_group_name_H-M   'P 1'
#
loop_
_entity.id
_entity.type
_entity.pdbx_description
1 polymer ?
#
loop_
_entity_poly.entity_id
_entity_poly.type
_entity_poly.pdbx_seq_one_letter_code
_entity_poly.pdbx_strand_id
1 'polypeptide(L)'
;MAATQQATRNTANKQRTVYNCNFRSAGRLSNENARALTSIHETFGRHLATALDAYLGTGLEIKLSSLDQLAIKDHIAATPPLTYIVPFSTSTQTSTMIVECDIDLVFPIVDLLLGGMGGPGGDARELSEIEEEIMHDVVVLIMRQAECSWHMPAMSMTANRRIKSTMLQQFCPPNEKVTCVKFEVDISGTLGTFQLVFPMSFLNFLIQQIKLDQPQKTGSVRYFPRAPIRERILDCDVDVAAELPGLKVAVRDLVALQPGSVLKLRAPVRTPGMLTAGGYGFIEAMPVRNGMQKAAQLGRRVSPANWERI
;
A
#
# COMPACT_ATOMS: atom_id res chain seq x y z
N MET A 1 14.76 -62.10 14.54
CA MET A 1 14.51 -61.37 13.29
C MET A 1 13.65 -60.17 13.63
N ALA A 2 14.24 -59.03 13.82
CA ALA A 2 13.55 -57.79 14.12
C ALA A 2 13.92 -56.79 13.02
N ALA A 3 12.94 -56.35 12.23
CA ALA A 3 13.10 -55.39 11.17
C ALA A 3 12.83 -53.99 11.76
N THR A 4 13.89 -53.18 11.81
CA THR A 4 13.86 -51.78 12.24
C THR A 4 13.36 -50.91 11.06
N GLN A 5 12.19 -50.30 11.20
CA GLN A 5 11.70 -49.31 10.26
C GLN A 5 12.35 -47.97 10.59
N GLN A 6 13.21 -47.48 9.70
CA GLN A 6 13.71 -46.10 9.71
C GLN A 6 12.67 -45.14 9.09
N ALA A 7 12.16 -44.29 9.93
CA ALA A 7 11.32 -43.15 9.47
C ALA A 7 12.22 -42.06 8.90
N THR A 8 12.16 -41.88 7.59
CA THR A 8 12.79 -40.76 6.87
C THR A 8 12.04 -39.47 7.17
N ARG A 9 12.66 -38.60 7.97
CA ARG A 9 12.21 -37.21 8.13
C ARG A 9 12.54 -36.40 6.88
N ASN A 10 11.52 -36.05 6.10
CA ASN A 10 11.60 -35.07 5.03
C ASN A 10 11.71 -33.65 5.65
N THR A 11 12.92 -33.14 5.78
CA THR A 11 13.17 -31.73 6.05
C THR A 11 13.04 -30.96 4.75
N ALA A 12 11.94 -30.26 4.58
CA ALA A 12 11.74 -29.30 3.50
C ALA A 12 12.85 -28.24 3.54
N ASN A 13 13.76 -28.32 2.59
CA ASN A 13 14.86 -27.38 2.41
C ASN A 13 14.27 -26.06 1.87
N LYS A 14 14.01 -25.12 2.77
CA LYS A 14 13.68 -23.73 2.41
C LYS A 14 14.88 -23.16 1.70
N GLN A 15 14.85 -23.10 0.37
CA GLN A 15 15.88 -22.40 -0.42
C GLN A 15 15.99 -20.96 0.10
N ARG A 16 17.09 -20.68 0.82
CA ARG A 16 17.48 -19.34 1.19
C ARG A 16 17.96 -18.65 -0.08
N THR A 17 17.19 -17.71 -0.58
CA THR A 17 17.63 -16.82 -1.65
C THR A 17 18.78 -15.97 -1.09
N VAL A 18 19.98 -16.19 -1.61
CA VAL A 18 21.17 -15.44 -1.21
C VAL A 18 21.31 -14.26 -2.16
N TYR A 19 21.05 -13.06 -1.67
CA TYR A 19 21.28 -11.84 -2.41
C TYR A 19 22.74 -11.42 -2.30
N ASN A 20 23.34 -11.02 -3.43
CA ASN A 20 24.69 -10.47 -3.46
C ASN A 20 24.70 -9.05 -2.88
N CYS A 21 25.02 -8.92 -1.59
CA CYS A 21 25.31 -7.63 -0.98
C CYS A 21 26.78 -7.29 -1.15
N ASN A 22 27.10 -6.26 -1.91
CA ASN A 22 28.47 -5.81 -2.14
C ASN A 22 28.96 -4.93 -0.97
N PHE A 23 29.62 -5.54 0.02
CA PHE A 23 30.01 -4.90 1.29
C PHE A 23 31.35 -4.13 1.25
N ARG A 24 31.84 -3.71 0.09
CA ARG A 24 33.22 -3.20 -0.07
C ARG A 24 33.50 -1.74 0.32
N SER A 25 32.56 -0.96 0.87
CA SER A 25 32.86 0.42 1.27
C SER A 25 32.60 0.71 2.76
N ALA A 26 33.49 1.49 3.39
CA ALA A 26 33.41 1.88 4.79
C ALA A 26 32.18 2.75 5.07
N GLY A 27 31.35 2.30 6.00
CA GLY A 27 30.04 2.86 6.34
C GLY A 27 28.94 1.81 6.23
N ARG A 28 29.29 0.56 6.50
CA ARG A 28 28.43 -0.62 6.31
C ARG A 28 27.18 -0.56 7.18
N LEU A 29 26.04 -0.81 6.54
CA LEU A 29 24.86 -1.29 7.27
C LEU A 29 25.24 -2.52 8.09
N SER A 30 24.81 -2.55 9.36
CA SER A 30 24.93 -3.79 10.12
C SER A 30 24.14 -4.89 9.43
N ASN A 31 24.57 -6.15 9.59
CA ASN A 31 23.86 -7.30 9.00
C ASN A 31 22.38 -7.35 9.43
N GLU A 32 22.05 -6.89 10.61
CA GLU A 32 20.69 -6.79 11.12
C GLU A 32 19.88 -5.73 10.34
N ASN A 33 20.44 -4.53 10.17
CA ASN A 33 19.78 -3.47 9.40
C ASN A 33 19.62 -3.86 7.93
N ALA A 34 20.61 -4.51 7.32
CA ALA A 34 20.52 -5.00 5.95
C ALA A 34 19.38 -6.02 5.79
N ARG A 35 19.24 -6.98 6.72
CA ARG A 35 18.14 -7.95 6.72
C ARG A 35 16.77 -7.27 6.90
N ALA A 36 16.67 -6.30 7.80
CA ALA A 36 15.44 -5.57 8.01
C ALA A 36 15.03 -4.78 6.76
N LEU A 37 15.98 -4.09 6.12
CA LEU A 37 15.75 -3.38 4.86
C LEU A 37 15.37 -4.32 3.71
N THR A 38 16.04 -5.46 3.58
CA THR A 38 15.68 -6.48 2.59
C THR A 38 14.24 -6.94 2.78
N SER A 39 13.85 -7.31 4.01
CA SER A 39 12.50 -7.80 4.31
C SER A 39 11.42 -6.78 4.00
N ILE A 40 11.64 -5.49 4.33
CA ILE A 40 10.65 -4.44 4.06
C ILE A 40 10.53 -4.16 2.57
N HIS A 41 11.64 -4.19 1.82
CA HIS A 41 11.63 -3.97 0.37
C HIS A 41 11.12 -5.18 -0.42
N GLU A 42 11.30 -6.40 0.07
CA GLU A 42 10.61 -7.59 -0.47
C GLU A 42 9.09 -7.48 -0.30
N THR A 43 8.64 -6.97 0.85
CA THR A 43 7.21 -6.73 1.12
C THR A 43 6.68 -5.60 0.24
N PHE A 44 7.43 -4.52 0.10
CA PHE A 44 7.13 -3.43 -0.84
C PHE A 44 7.00 -3.95 -2.28
N GLY A 45 7.94 -4.77 -2.76
CA GLY A 45 7.88 -5.34 -4.11
C GLY A 45 6.60 -6.14 -4.36
N ARG A 46 6.16 -6.96 -3.38
CA ARG A 46 4.89 -7.70 -3.47
C ARG A 46 3.66 -6.79 -3.51
N HIS A 47 3.61 -5.77 -2.64
CA HIS A 47 2.50 -4.81 -2.62
C HIS A 47 2.46 -4.00 -3.91
N LEU A 48 3.62 -3.56 -4.39
CA LEU A 48 3.74 -2.83 -5.64
C LEU A 48 3.30 -3.68 -6.83
N ALA A 49 3.71 -4.97 -6.88
CA ALA A 49 3.28 -5.90 -7.92
C ALA A 49 1.76 -6.00 -7.97
N THR A 50 1.10 -6.19 -6.83
CA THR A 50 -0.37 -6.25 -6.75
C THR A 50 -1.03 -4.94 -7.20
N ALA A 51 -0.47 -3.80 -6.80
CA ALA A 51 -1.03 -2.49 -7.15
C ALA A 51 -0.86 -2.16 -8.64
N LEU A 52 0.30 -2.47 -9.22
CA LEU A 52 0.57 -2.28 -10.64
C LEU A 52 -0.21 -3.27 -11.50
N ASP A 53 -0.36 -4.53 -11.09
CA ASP A 53 -1.19 -5.52 -11.76
C ASP A 53 -2.64 -5.02 -11.91
N ALA A 54 -3.20 -4.51 -10.82
CA ALA A 54 -4.53 -3.90 -10.84
C ALA A 54 -4.63 -2.64 -11.71
N TYR A 55 -3.54 -1.84 -11.77
CA TYR A 55 -3.52 -0.58 -12.50
C TYR A 55 -3.28 -0.77 -14.00
N LEU A 56 -2.40 -1.71 -14.37
CA LEU A 56 -2.03 -2.01 -15.75
C LEU A 56 -2.95 -3.06 -16.41
N GLY A 57 -3.70 -3.81 -15.61
CA GLY A 57 -4.58 -4.88 -16.09
C GLY A 57 -3.83 -6.08 -16.68
N THR A 58 -2.58 -6.28 -16.30
CA THR A 58 -1.73 -7.39 -16.78
C THR A 58 -0.90 -7.97 -15.66
N GLY A 59 -0.68 -9.29 -15.71
CA GLY A 59 0.17 -9.97 -14.72
C GLY A 59 1.62 -9.47 -14.79
N LEU A 60 2.15 -9.07 -13.63
CA LEU A 60 3.54 -8.67 -13.52
C LEU A 60 4.20 -9.24 -12.25
N GLU A 61 5.49 -9.45 -12.33
CA GLU A 61 6.29 -9.92 -11.19
C GLU A 61 7.38 -8.92 -10.85
N ILE A 62 7.51 -8.59 -9.56
CA ILE A 62 8.54 -7.68 -9.05
C ILE A 62 9.36 -8.41 -8.00
N LYS A 63 10.67 -8.48 -8.21
CA LYS A 63 11.63 -9.11 -7.31
C LYS A 63 12.70 -8.14 -6.89
N LEU A 64 13.01 -8.12 -5.59
CA LEU A 64 14.18 -7.42 -5.10
C LEU A 64 15.45 -8.11 -5.63
N SER A 65 16.24 -7.39 -6.41
CA SER A 65 17.47 -7.91 -7.03
C SER A 65 18.70 -7.63 -6.18
N SER A 66 18.91 -6.37 -5.76
CA SER A 66 20.04 -5.99 -4.92
C SER A 66 19.75 -4.82 -4.00
N LEU A 67 20.60 -4.71 -2.96
CA LEU A 67 20.68 -3.57 -2.06
C LEU A 67 22.15 -3.19 -1.91
N ASP A 68 22.54 -2.10 -2.58
CA ASP A 68 23.93 -1.67 -2.69
C ASP A 68 24.14 -0.29 -2.09
N GLN A 69 25.34 -0.07 -1.52
CA GLN A 69 25.78 1.23 -1.03
C GLN A 69 27.00 1.70 -1.80
N LEU A 70 26.91 2.88 -2.39
CA LEU A 70 27.99 3.48 -3.18
C LEU A 70 28.00 5.00 -3.04
N ALA A 71 29.04 5.66 -3.56
CA ALA A 71 29.05 7.11 -3.67
C ALA A 71 28.12 7.54 -4.83
N ILE A 72 27.41 8.65 -4.65
CA ILE A 72 26.49 9.16 -5.69
C ILE A 72 27.20 9.37 -7.04
N LYS A 73 28.45 9.80 -7.04
CA LYS A 73 29.25 9.95 -8.27
C LYS A 73 29.41 8.65 -9.06
N ASP A 74 29.62 7.53 -8.33
CA ASP A 74 29.81 6.21 -8.94
C ASP A 74 28.46 5.70 -9.49
N HIS A 75 27.37 6.01 -8.77
CA HIS A 75 26.01 5.74 -9.22
C HIS A 75 25.69 6.49 -10.52
N ILE A 76 25.92 7.82 -10.55
CA ILE A 76 25.68 8.65 -11.75
C ILE A 76 26.49 8.16 -12.94
N ALA A 77 27.75 7.75 -12.72
CA ALA A 77 28.61 7.22 -13.78
C ALA A 77 28.09 5.89 -14.35
N ALA A 78 27.35 5.12 -13.55
CA ALA A 78 26.77 3.85 -13.96
C ALA A 78 25.36 3.97 -14.57
N THR A 79 24.67 5.11 -14.34
CA THR A 79 23.29 5.34 -14.81
C THR A 79 23.26 5.62 -16.32
N PRO A 80 22.50 4.85 -17.12
CA PRO A 80 22.37 5.09 -18.55
C PRO A 80 21.74 6.48 -18.86
N PRO A 81 22.10 7.10 -20.00
CA PRO A 81 21.61 8.45 -20.33
C PRO A 81 20.10 8.57 -20.50
N LEU A 82 19.44 7.50 -20.96
CA LEU A 82 17.99 7.47 -21.23
C LEU A 82 17.18 6.92 -20.07
N THR A 83 17.75 6.78 -18.87
CA THR A 83 17.01 6.36 -17.68
C THR A 83 15.91 7.37 -17.34
N TYR A 84 14.72 6.88 -16.99
CA TYR A 84 13.62 7.70 -16.48
C TYR A 84 13.84 7.96 -15.00
N ILE A 85 14.06 9.22 -14.64
CA ILE A 85 14.51 9.62 -13.30
C ILE A 85 13.56 10.66 -12.71
N VAL A 86 12.97 10.34 -11.54
CA VAL A 86 12.09 11.24 -10.81
C VAL A 86 12.59 11.45 -9.40
N PRO A 87 12.95 12.69 -9.02
CA PRO A 87 13.27 13.04 -7.64
C PRO A 87 12.02 13.15 -6.78
N PHE A 88 12.14 12.78 -5.51
CA PHE A 88 11.10 12.91 -4.50
C PHE A 88 11.54 13.74 -3.33
N SER A 89 10.67 14.61 -2.87
CA SER A 89 10.80 15.31 -1.60
C SER A 89 9.85 14.73 -0.58
N THR A 90 10.26 14.76 0.69
CA THR A 90 9.42 14.34 1.81
C THR A 90 9.08 15.52 2.69
N SER A 91 7.90 15.52 3.30
CA SER A 91 7.47 16.58 4.22
C SER A 91 8.31 16.67 5.50
N THR A 92 8.99 15.60 5.87
CA THR A 92 9.71 15.46 7.15
C THR A 92 11.23 15.52 7.03
N GLN A 93 11.78 15.39 5.83
CA GLN A 93 13.22 15.35 5.57
C GLN A 93 13.58 16.29 4.42
N THR A 94 14.70 16.98 4.56
CA THR A 94 15.26 17.81 3.48
C THR A 94 15.98 17.00 2.40
N SER A 95 16.08 15.69 2.59
CA SER A 95 16.78 14.79 1.67
C SER A 95 15.87 14.43 0.49
N THR A 96 16.40 14.55 -0.71
CA THR A 96 15.74 14.10 -1.94
C THR A 96 16.02 12.62 -2.17
N MET A 97 15.00 11.84 -2.39
CA MET A 97 15.09 10.47 -2.87
C MET A 97 14.87 10.44 -4.38
N ILE A 98 15.29 9.38 -5.03
CA ILE A 98 15.21 9.25 -6.47
C ILE A 98 14.60 7.90 -6.83
N VAL A 99 13.66 7.91 -7.76
CA VAL A 99 13.19 6.71 -8.46
C VAL A 99 13.77 6.72 -9.86
N GLU A 100 14.36 5.64 -10.25
CA GLU A 100 14.93 5.42 -11.58
C GLU A 100 14.29 4.19 -12.20
N CYS A 101 13.82 4.30 -13.43
CA CYS A 101 13.30 3.19 -14.23
C CYS A 101 14.07 3.07 -15.52
N ASP A 102 14.43 1.85 -15.89
CA ASP A 102 15.00 1.57 -17.20
C ASP A 102 13.99 1.90 -18.29
N ILE A 103 14.47 2.44 -19.40
CA ILE A 103 13.63 2.80 -20.53
C ILE A 103 12.89 1.58 -21.11
N ASP A 104 13.51 0.41 -21.03
CA ASP A 104 12.94 -0.87 -21.49
C ASP A 104 11.72 -1.30 -20.65
N LEU A 105 11.55 -0.74 -19.43
CA LEU A 105 10.38 -0.92 -18.60
C LEU A 105 9.33 0.16 -18.86
N VAL A 106 9.77 1.38 -19.16
CA VAL A 106 8.89 2.55 -19.31
C VAL A 106 7.96 2.41 -20.49
N PHE A 107 8.46 2.07 -21.68
CA PHE A 107 7.62 1.99 -22.88
C PHE A 107 6.56 0.90 -22.82
N PRO A 108 6.83 -0.34 -22.34
CA PRO A 108 5.79 -1.33 -22.12
C PRO A 108 4.69 -0.88 -21.17
N ILE A 109 5.04 -0.16 -20.09
CA ILE A 109 4.07 0.40 -19.14
C ILE A 109 3.17 1.44 -19.83
N VAL A 110 3.77 2.37 -20.57
CA VAL A 110 3.02 3.40 -21.32
C VAL A 110 2.12 2.75 -22.38
N ASP A 111 2.61 1.75 -23.10
CA ASP A 111 1.82 1.04 -24.13
C ASP A 111 0.61 0.35 -23.50
N LEU A 112 0.77 -0.34 -22.37
CA LEU A 112 -0.33 -0.96 -21.63
C LEU A 112 -1.39 0.07 -21.20
N LEU A 113 -0.97 1.22 -20.67
CA LEU A 113 -1.87 2.27 -20.20
C LEU A 113 -2.62 2.96 -21.36
N LEU A 114 -2.05 2.93 -22.56
CA LEU A 114 -2.69 3.39 -23.78
C LEU A 114 -3.58 2.31 -24.46
N GLY A 115 -3.69 1.11 -23.84
CA GLY A 115 -4.51 0.02 -24.34
C GLY A 115 -3.79 -0.93 -25.32
N GLY A 116 -2.47 -0.86 -25.39
CA GLY A 116 -1.62 -1.79 -26.13
C GLY A 116 -1.38 -3.11 -25.40
N MET A 117 -0.47 -3.91 -25.90
CA MET A 117 -0.15 -5.26 -25.41
C MET A 117 1.06 -5.30 -24.46
N GLY A 118 1.73 -4.18 -24.20
CA GLY A 118 2.91 -4.11 -23.35
C GLY A 118 4.15 -4.79 -23.96
N GLY A 119 4.23 -4.84 -25.27
CA GLY A 119 5.37 -5.42 -25.97
C GLY A 119 6.66 -4.64 -25.73
N PRO A 120 7.83 -5.24 -26.06
CA PRO A 120 9.11 -4.55 -25.95
C PRO A 120 9.06 -3.24 -26.74
N GLY A 121 9.54 -2.15 -26.11
CA GLY A 121 9.64 -0.86 -26.76
C GLY A 121 10.48 -0.94 -28.04
N GLY A 122 10.19 -0.05 -29.00
CA GLY A 122 11.03 0.12 -30.17
C GLY A 122 12.42 0.68 -29.82
N ASP A 123 13.03 1.39 -30.76
CA ASP A 123 14.33 2.03 -30.53
C ASP A 123 14.26 2.95 -29.29
N ALA A 124 15.30 2.86 -28.44
CA ALA A 124 15.41 3.67 -27.24
C ALA A 124 15.44 5.17 -27.61
N ARG A 125 14.45 5.93 -27.12
CA ARG A 125 14.28 7.35 -27.37
C ARG A 125 13.88 8.09 -26.10
N GLU A 126 13.91 9.40 -26.12
CA GLU A 126 13.30 10.19 -25.06
C GLU A 126 11.76 10.08 -25.10
N LEU A 127 11.12 10.20 -23.94
CA LEU A 127 9.65 10.22 -23.82
C LEU A 127 9.12 11.55 -24.36
N SER A 128 7.93 11.51 -24.93
CA SER A 128 7.12 12.69 -25.20
C SER A 128 6.51 13.25 -23.91
N GLU A 129 6.03 14.47 -23.91
CA GLU A 129 5.37 15.09 -22.74
C GLU A 129 4.16 14.30 -22.23
N ILE A 130 3.42 13.67 -23.15
CA ILE A 130 2.25 12.84 -22.79
C ILE A 130 2.72 11.54 -22.10
N GLU A 131 3.75 10.89 -22.63
CA GLU A 131 4.31 9.68 -22.03
C GLU A 131 4.93 9.96 -20.66
N GLU A 132 5.54 11.15 -20.46
CA GLU A 132 6.05 11.59 -19.17
C GLU A 132 4.93 11.77 -18.14
N GLU A 133 3.79 12.33 -18.53
CA GLU A 133 2.65 12.53 -17.63
C GLU A 133 2.02 11.19 -17.24
N ILE A 134 1.89 10.25 -18.19
CA ILE A 134 1.41 8.89 -17.92
C ILE A 134 2.34 8.18 -16.93
N MET A 135 3.64 8.27 -17.13
CA MET A 135 4.63 7.66 -16.22
C MET A 135 4.68 8.34 -14.85
N HIS A 136 4.35 9.63 -14.78
CA HIS A 136 4.27 10.34 -13.51
C HIS A 136 3.25 9.68 -12.56
N ASP A 137 2.08 9.31 -13.05
CA ASP A 137 1.06 8.62 -12.26
C ASP A 137 1.54 7.25 -11.74
N VAL A 138 2.28 6.51 -12.56
CA VAL A 138 2.91 5.23 -12.17
C VAL A 138 3.91 5.45 -11.03
N VAL A 139 4.75 6.47 -11.15
CA VAL A 139 5.74 6.79 -10.13
C VAL A 139 5.07 7.25 -8.81
N VAL A 140 3.98 8.02 -8.89
CA VAL A 140 3.16 8.37 -7.72
C VAL A 140 2.60 7.11 -7.05
N LEU A 141 2.16 6.13 -7.84
CA LEU A 141 1.69 4.84 -7.31
C LEU A 141 2.82 4.08 -6.61
N ILE A 142 4.02 4.01 -7.21
CA ILE A 142 5.22 3.41 -6.59
C ILE A 142 5.47 4.03 -5.22
N MET A 143 5.41 5.34 -5.11
CA MET A 143 5.69 6.04 -3.86
C MET A 143 4.62 5.82 -2.79
N ARG A 144 3.35 5.77 -3.17
CA ARG A 144 2.26 5.41 -2.24
C ARG A 144 2.47 4.01 -1.64
N GLN A 145 2.90 3.04 -2.46
CA GLN A 145 3.20 1.69 -1.97
C GLN A 145 4.44 1.67 -1.06
N ALA A 146 5.43 2.53 -1.34
CA ALA A 146 6.60 2.71 -0.47
C ALA A 146 6.21 3.30 0.90
N GLU A 147 5.40 4.37 0.93
CA GLU A 147 4.86 4.97 2.17
C GLU A 147 4.14 3.92 3.04
N CYS A 148 3.26 3.13 2.42
CA CYS A 148 2.54 2.06 3.11
C CYS A 148 3.50 1.00 3.67
N SER A 149 4.48 0.55 2.87
CA SER A 149 5.41 -0.52 3.24
C SER A 149 6.41 -0.10 4.30
N TRP A 150 6.78 1.17 4.31
CA TRP A 150 7.70 1.73 5.32
C TRP A 150 7.01 2.12 6.63
N HIS A 151 5.69 1.92 6.73
CA HIS A 151 4.89 2.24 7.92
C HIS A 151 5.06 3.69 8.39
N MET A 152 5.08 4.64 7.45
CA MET A 152 5.28 6.07 7.73
C MET A 152 4.03 6.90 7.39
N PRO A 153 2.91 6.74 8.10
CA PRO A 153 1.63 7.37 7.75
C PRO A 153 1.63 8.90 7.87
N ALA A 154 2.61 9.46 8.58
CA ALA A 154 2.75 10.91 8.75
C ALA A 154 3.70 11.56 7.73
N MET A 155 4.33 10.78 6.86
CA MET A 155 5.23 11.25 5.83
C MET A 155 4.50 11.29 4.49
N SER A 156 4.33 12.47 3.93
CA SER A 156 3.87 12.60 2.54
C SER A 156 5.08 12.77 1.62
N MET A 157 5.09 12.02 0.53
CA MET A 157 6.09 12.10 -0.52
C MET A 157 5.50 12.81 -1.73
N THR A 158 6.24 13.78 -2.26
CA THR A 158 5.84 14.53 -3.44
C THR A 158 6.80 14.23 -4.58
N ALA A 159 6.27 13.71 -5.68
CA ALA A 159 7.03 13.51 -6.91
C ALA A 159 7.31 14.87 -7.56
N ASN A 160 8.56 15.10 -7.94
CA ASN A 160 8.95 16.24 -8.76
C ASN A 160 8.87 15.87 -10.25
N ARG A 161 9.15 16.83 -11.12
CA ARG A 161 9.25 16.53 -12.56
C ARG A 161 10.45 15.64 -12.85
N ARG A 162 10.34 14.84 -13.91
CA ARG A 162 11.46 14.06 -14.45
C ARG A 162 12.70 14.93 -14.68
N ILE A 163 13.86 14.37 -14.41
CA ILE A 163 15.16 15.01 -14.69
C ILE A 163 16.02 14.12 -15.56
N LYS A 164 17.03 14.72 -16.21
CA LYS A 164 18.07 13.95 -16.92
C LYS A 164 19.15 13.48 -15.95
N SER A 165 19.82 12.37 -16.25
CA SER A 165 20.89 11.80 -15.42
C SER A 165 22.00 12.81 -15.10
N THR A 166 22.29 13.73 -16.02
CA THR A 166 23.27 14.82 -15.83
C THR A 166 22.87 15.80 -14.71
N MET A 167 21.59 15.89 -14.35
CA MET A 167 21.09 16.78 -13.31
C MET A 167 21.13 16.14 -11.91
N LEU A 168 21.40 14.84 -11.80
CA LEU A 168 21.46 14.14 -10.50
C LEU A 168 22.45 14.78 -9.51
N GLN A 169 23.55 15.35 -10.01
CA GLN A 169 24.55 16.04 -9.19
C GLN A 169 24.00 17.24 -8.42
N GLN A 170 22.86 17.79 -8.84
CA GLN A 170 22.23 18.95 -8.19
C GLN A 170 21.44 18.54 -6.92
N PHE A 171 21.07 17.27 -6.81
CA PHE A 171 20.22 16.78 -5.73
C PHE A 171 20.99 16.16 -4.57
N CYS A 172 22.24 15.72 -4.80
CA CYS A 172 23.08 15.14 -3.78
C CYS A 172 24.52 15.65 -3.92
N PRO A 173 25.21 15.97 -2.82
CA PRO A 173 26.64 16.28 -2.83
C PRO A 173 27.46 15.14 -3.47
N PRO A 174 28.50 15.44 -4.26
CA PRO A 174 29.21 14.41 -5.05
C PRO A 174 29.85 13.28 -4.24
N ASN A 175 30.13 13.52 -2.97
CA ASN A 175 30.73 12.54 -2.07
C ASN A 175 29.70 11.90 -1.12
N GLU A 176 28.42 12.22 -1.26
CA GLU A 176 27.38 11.62 -0.44
C GLU A 176 27.25 10.13 -0.78
N LYS A 177 27.09 9.31 0.27
CA LYS A 177 26.79 7.89 0.09
C LYS A 177 25.28 7.72 -0.07
N VAL A 178 24.93 6.92 -1.07
CA VAL A 178 23.54 6.54 -1.34
C VAL A 178 23.39 5.04 -1.22
N THR A 179 22.18 4.63 -0.92
CA THR A 179 21.76 3.22 -0.98
C THR A 179 20.83 3.06 -2.16
N CYS A 180 21.17 2.14 -3.04
CA CYS A 180 20.39 1.77 -4.21
C CYS A 180 19.67 0.44 -3.89
N VAL A 181 18.35 0.44 -4.01
CA VAL A 181 17.52 -0.75 -3.88
C VAL A 181 16.95 -1.06 -5.25
N LYS A 182 17.48 -2.10 -5.90
CA LYS A 182 17.16 -2.48 -7.27
C LYS A 182 16.13 -3.60 -7.30
N PHE A 183 15.13 -3.44 -8.17
CA PHE A 183 14.10 -4.43 -8.44
C PHE A 183 14.14 -4.84 -9.90
N GLU A 184 13.98 -6.13 -10.13
CA GLU A 184 13.69 -6.70 -11.43
C GLU A 184 12.19 -6.81 -11.60
N VAL A 185 11.71 -6.43 -12.78
CA VAL A 185 10.29 -6.42 -13.13
C VAL A 185 10.11 -7.22 -14.41
N ASP A 186 9.19 -8.16 -14.38
CA ASP A 186 8.72 -8.88 -15.55
C ASP A 186 7.27 -8.45 -15.83
N ILE A 187 7.04 -7.84 -16.98
CA ILE A 187 5.71 -7.45 -17.46
C ILE A 187 5.42 -8.25 -18.72
N SER A 188 4.57 -9.27 -18.62
CA SER A 188 4.16 -10.10 -19.78
C SER A 188 5.34 -10.66 -20.60
N GLY A 189 6.46 -11.00 -19.93
CA GLY A 189 7.68 -11.50 -20.55
C GLY A 189 8.69 -10.42 -20.99
N THR A 190 8.38 -9.15 -20.77
CA THR A 190 9.35 -8.06 -20.96
C THR A 190 10.05 -7.78 -19.63
N LEU A 191 11.37 -7.97 -19.62
CA LEU A 191 12.20 -7.76 -18.43
C LEU A 191 12.75 -6.33 -18.42
N GLY A 192 12.66 -5.69 -17.25
CA GLY A 192 13.27 -4.40 -17.02
C GLY A 192 13.61 -4.22 -15.56
N THR A 193 14.20 -3.09 -15.19
CA THR A 193 14.52 -2.80 -13.80
C THR A 193 14.05 -1.40 -13.39
N PHE A 194 13.70 -1.27 -12.09
CA PHE A 194 13.64 0.02 -11.46
C PHE A 194 14.40 0.00 -10.15
N GLN A 195 14.80 1.17 -9.68
CA GLN A 195 15.52 1.28 -8.42
C GLN A 195 15.12 2.51 -7.63
N LEU A 196 15.20 2.37 -6.32
CA LEU A 196 15.03 3.46 -5.36
C LEU A 196 16.41 3.85 -4.83
N VAL A 197 16.74 5.13 -4.93
CA VAL A 197 18.04 5.67 -4.48
C VAL A 197 17.81 6.60 -3.30
N PHE A 198 18.41 6.26 -2.15
CA PHE A 198 18.24 6.99 -0.90
C PHE A 198 19.56 7.57 -0.40
N PRO A 199 19.60 8.85 -0.01
CA PRO A 199 20.69 9.38 0.79
C PRO A 199 20.81 8.67 2.14
N MET A 200 22.03 8.59 2.69
CA MET A 200 22.26 7.94 3.98
C MET A 200 21.48 8.56 5.13
N SER A 201 21.19 9.86 5.06
CA SER A 201 20.35 10.55 6.05
C SER A 201 18.94 9.96 6.11
N PHE A 202 18.31 9.75 4.93
CA PHE A 202 17.00 9.12 4.84
C PHE A 202 17.03 7.66 5.25
N LEU A 203 18.05 6.92 4.82
CA LEU A 203 18.19 5.51 5.18
C LEU A 203 18.31 5.31 6.70
N ASN A 204 19.08 6.14 7.38
CA ASN A 204 19.21 6.09 8.83
C ASN A 204 17.88 6.39 9.53
N PHE A 205 17.12 7.35 9.02
CA PHE A 205 15.78 7.64 9.51
C PHE A 205 14.85 6.43 9.32
N LEU A 206 14.83 5.83 8.13
CA LEU A 206 14.04 4.62 7.83
C LEU A 206 14.39 3.45 8.77
N ILE A 207 15.68 3.20 9.00
CA ILE A 207 16.15 2.15 9.92
C ILE A 207 15.67 2.41 11.35
N GLN A 208 15.69 3.67 11.80
CA GLN A 208 15.18 4.01 13.13
C GLN A 208 13.69 3.73 13.25
N GLN A 209 12.88 4.05 12.22
CA GLN A 209 11.45 3.75 12.21
C GLN A 209 11.20 2.24 12.23
N ILE A 210 11.88 1.47 11.40
CA ILE A 210 11.77 0.00 11.38
C ILE A 210 12.10 -0.61 12.76
N LYS A 211 13.11 -0.07 13.47
CA LYS A 211 13.48 -0.54 14.82
C LYS A 211 12.42 -0.20 15.87
N LEU A 212 11.73 0.92 15.71
CA LEU A 212 10.63 1.30 16.59
C LEU A 212 9.43 0.38 16.41
N ASP A 213 9.21 -0.12 15.18
CA ASP A 213 8.12 -1.04 14.85
C ASP A 213 8.40 -2.51 15.22
N GLN A 214 9.67 -2.88 15.42
CA GLN A 214 9.98 -4.24 15.87
C GLN A 214 9.62 -4.39 17.35
N PRO A 215 8.73 -5.33 17.72
CA PRO A 215 8.47 -5.63 19.13
C PRO A 215 9.78 -6.14 19.75
N GLN A 216 10.35 -5.35 20.65
CA GLN A 216 11.49 -5.79 21.43
C GLN A 216 11.12 -7.11 22.12
N LYS A 217 11.97 -8.14 22.00
CA LYS A 217 11.84 -9.47 22.60
C LYS A 217 11.84 -9.47 24.14
N THR A 218 11.76 -8.34 24.77
CA THR A 218 11.57 -8.15 26.19
C THR A 218 10.12 -7.76 26.45
N GLY A 219 9.36 -8.70 26.91
CA GLY A 219 8.01 -8.79 27.48
C GLY A 219 7.21 -7.56 27.89
N SER A 220 7.32 -6.44 27.22
CA SER A 220 6.38 -5.34 27.35
C SER A 220 5.69 -5.12 26.01
N VAL A 221 4.40 -5.44 25.97
CA VAL A 221 3.50 -5.03 24.90
C VAL A 221 3.59 -3.51 24.80
N ARG A 222 4.42 -3.00 23.85
CA ARG A 222 4.40 -1.57 23.55
C ARG A 222 3.06 -1.28 22.88
N TYR A 223 2.21 -0.69 23.63
CA TYR A 223 0.97 -0.08 23.21
C TYR A 223 1.32 1.00 22.18
N PHE A 224 1.16 0.70 20.87
CA PHE A 224 1.12 1.76 19.88
C PHE A 224 0.06 2.76 20.33
N PRO A 225 0.33 4.06 20.29
CA PRO A 225 -0.73 5.02 20.52
C PRO A 225 -1.73 4.89 19.37
N ARG A 226 -2.74 4.03 19.57
CA ARG A 226 -3.94 3.95 18.72
C ARG A 226 -4.76 5.25 18.79
N ALA A 227 -4.33 6.19 19.61
CA ALA A 227 -4.97 7.47 19.80
C ALA A 227 -5.23 8.23 18.48
N PRO A 228 -4.25 8.47 17.58
CA PRO A 228 -4.54 9.28 16.41
C PRO A 228 -5.48 8.59 15.41
N ILE A 229 -5.41 7.26 15.28
CA ILE A 229 -6.33 6.52 14.38
C ILE A 229 -7.71 6.45 15.02
N ARG A 230 -7.79 6.18 16.32
CA ARG A 230 -9.05 6.13 17.05
C ARG A 230 -9.76 7.49 17.05
N GLU A 231 -9.04 8.59 17.28
CA GLU A 231 -9.58 9.95 17.21
C GLU A 231 -10.11 10.27 15.81
N ARG A 232 -9.36 9.98 14.76
CA ARG A 232 -9.81 10.19 13.37
C ARG A 232 -11.02 9.34 12.99
N ILE A 233 -11.12 8.10 13.50
CA ILE A 233 -12.31 7.26 13.30
C ILE A 233 -13.52 7.83 14.05
N LEU A 234 -13.32 8.42 15.24
CA LEU A 234 -14.39 9.05 15.99
C LEU A 234 -14.92 10.33 15.34
N ASP A 235 -14.10 11.00 14.53
CA ASP A 235 -14.47 12.20 13.78
C ASP A 235 -15.09 11.88 12.40
N CYS A 236 -15.18 10.58 12.01
CA CYS A 236 -15.83 10.19 10.75
C CYS A 236 -17.35 10.21 10.90
N ASP A 237 -18.02 10.84 9.96
CA ASP A 237 -19.49 10.76 9.83
C ASP A 237 -19.88 9.40 9.25
N VAL A 238 -20.89 8.78 9.83
CA VAL A 238 -21.45 7.50 9.40
C VAL A 238 -22.96 7.64 9.28
N ASP A 239 -23.51 7.23 8.14
CA ASP A 239 -24.95 7.19 7.94
C ASP A 239 -25.58 6.14 8.83
N VAL A 240 -26.55 6.60 9.65
CA VAL A 240 -27.28 5.76 10.58
C VAL A 240 -28.77 5.78 10.22
N ALA A 241 -29.34 4.60 10.06
CA ALA A 241 -30.77 4.44 9.83
C ALA A 241 -31.45 3.70 10.98
N ALA A 242 -32.70 4.04 11.27
CA ALA A 242 -33.54 3.27 12.17
C ALA A 242 -34.50 2.40 11.36
N GLU A 243 -34.32 1.10 11.41
CA GLU A 243 -35.11 0.13 10.67
C GLU A 243 -36.10 -0.59 11.57
N LEU A 244 -37.33 -0.74 11.09
CA LEU A 244 -38.32 -1.56 11.76
C LEU A 244 -38.17 -3.02 11.33
N PRO A 245 -38.49 -4.01 12.20
CA PRO A 245 -38.39 -5.41 11.83
C PRO A 245 -39.21 -5.73 10.60
N GLY A 246 -38.65 -6.60 9.76
CA GLY A 246 -39.19 -6.93 8.45
C GLY A 246 -40.67 -7.28 8.47
N LEU A 247 -41.44 -6.66 7.61
CA LEU A 247 -42.88 -6.86 7.45
C LEU A 247 -43.15 -7.68 6.20
N LYS A 248 -43.96 -8.71 6.35
CA LYS A 248 -44.43 -9.49 5.21
C LYS A 248 -45.74 -8.85 4.70
N VAL A 249 -45.73 -8.32 3.50
CA VAL A 249 -46.89 -7.71 2.82
C VAL A 249 -47.16 -8.51 1.56
N ALA A 250 -48.41 -8.75 1.25
CA ALA A 250 -48.78 -9.42 0.01
C ALA A 250 -48.48 -8.51 -1.20
N VAL A 251 -47.97 -9.08 -2.30
CA VAL A 251 -47.63 -8.32 -3.51
C VAL A 251 -48.82 -7.52 -4.05
N ARG A 252 -50.02 -8.08 -3.97
CA ARG A 252 -51.28 -7.39 -4.38
C ARG A 252 -51.50 -6.09 -3.57
N ASP A 253 -51.14 -6.08 -2.28
CA ASP A 253 -51.34 -4.90 -1.44
C ASP A 253 -50.28 -3.84 -1.72
N LEU A 254 -49.07 -4.26 -2.11
CA LEU A 254 -48.01 -3.35 -2.59
C LEU A 254 -48.33 -2.66 -3.89
N VAL A 255 -48.88 -3.42 -4.86
CA VAL A 255 -49.26 -2.88 -6.16
C VAL A 255 -50.46 -1.90 -6.07
N ALA A 256 -51.33 -2.08 -5.07
CA ALA A 256 -52.49 -1.22 -4.85
C ALA A 256 -52.15 0.08 -4.07
N LEU A 257 -50.90 0.31 -3.65
CA LEU A 257 -50.50 1.51 -2.89
C LEU A 257 -50.56 2.76 -3.79
N GLN A 258 -51.19 3.78 -3.28
CA GLN A 258 -51.26 5.11 -3.89
C GLN A 258 -50.75 6.18 -2.86
N PRO A 259 -50.33 7.36 -3.33
CA PRO A 259 -50.04 8.46 -2.43
C PRO A 259 -51.21 8.73 -1.48
N GLY A 260 -50.94 8.70 -0.17
CA GLY A 260 -51.97 8.80 0.88
C GLY A 260 -52.52 7.46 1.38
N SER A 261 -52.17 6.32 0.81
CA SER A 261 -52.53 4.99 1.34
C SER A 261 -51.88 4.75 2.69
N VAL A 262 -52.61 4.13 3.64
CA VAL A 262 -52.12 3.75 4.94
C VAL A 262 -51.78 2.25 4.95
N LEU A 263 -50.51 1.92 5.07
CA LEU A 263 -50.06 0.55 5.24
C LEU A 263 -50.11 0.17 6.73
N LYS A 264 -50.97 -0.77 7.12
CA LYS A 264 -51.06 -1.26 8.47
C LYS A 264 -49.95 -2.26 8.77
N LEU A 265 -49.00 -1.86 9.58
CA LEU A 265 -47.92 -2.73 10.07
C LEU A 265 -48.47 -3.67 11.15
N ARG A 266 -48.43 -4.98 10.93
CA ARG A 266 -48.92 -5.99 11.89
C ARG A 266 -47.91 -6.28 13.02
N ALA A 267 -47.01 -5.35 13.31
CA ALA A 267 -46.09 -5.44 14.44
C ALA A 267 -46.67 -4.76 15.66
N PRO A 268 -46.50 -5.32 16.89
CA PRO A 268 -46.85 -4.61 18.13
C PRO A 268 -46.16 -3.26 18.20
N VAL A 269 -46.86 -2.24 18.65
CA VAL A 269 -46.32 -0.86 18.76
C VAL A 269 -45.05 -0.77 19.62
N ARG A 270 -44.87 -1.73 20.50
CA ARG A 270 -43.69 -1.82 21.42
C ARG A 270 -42.55 -2.70 20.88
N THR A 271 -42.67 -3.21 19.68
CA THR A 271 -41.55 -3.98 19.08
C THR A 271 -40.40 -3.03 18.74
N PRO A 272 -39.22 -3.22 19.36
CA PRO A 272 -38.07 -2.37 19.03
C PRO A 272 -37.64 -2.60 17.57
N GLY A 273 -37.26 -1.52 16.91
CA GLY A 273 -36.52 -1.57 15.66
C GLY A 273 -35.03 -1.74 15.91
N MET A 274 -34.26 -1.68 14.87
CA MET A 274 -32.80 -1.77 14.90
C MET A 274 -32.18 -0.48 14.35
N LEU A 275 -31.19 0.06 15.05
CA LEU A 275 -30.34 1.11 14.53
C LEU A 275 -29.21 0.46 13.71
N THR A 276 -29.11 0.84 12.44
CA THR A 276 -28.14 0.27 11.50
C THR A 276 -27.12 1.30 11.07
N ALA A 277 -25.89 0.84 10.86
CA ALA A 277 -24.83 1.61 10.23
C ALA A 277 -24.15 0.73 9.17
N GLY A 278 -24.06 1.21 7.93
CA GLY A 278 -23.51 0.44 6.81
C GLY A 278 -24.27 -0.88 6.52
N GLY A 279 -25.57 -0.97 6.91
CA GLY A 279 -26.40 -2.16 6.75
C GLY A 279 -26.25 -3.20 7.87
N TYR A 280 -25.53 -2.91 8.95
CA TYR A 280 -25.40 -3.79 10.11
C TYR A 280 -26.16 -3.22 11.30
N GLY A 281 -27.02 -4.04 11.92
CA GLY A 281 -27.76 -3.69 13.11
C GLY A 281 -26.89 -3.77 14.37
N PHE A 282 -26.81 -2.71 15.18
CA PHE A 282 -25.92 -2.66 16.33
C PHE A 282 -26.59 -2.25 17.66
N ILE A 283 -27.75 -1.58 17.61
CA ILE A 283 -28.50 -1.18 18.81
C ILE A 283 -30.00 -1.31 18.54
N GLU A 284 -30.74 -1.91 19.48
CA GLU A 284 -32.21 -1.83 19.49
C GLU A 284 -32.67 -0.37 19.68
N ALA A 285 -33.64 0.05 18.88
CA ALA A 285 -34.11 1.42 18.93
C ALA A 285 -35.63 1.50 18.80
N MET A 286 -36.23 2.31 19.68
CA MET A 286 -37.68 2.61 19.61
C MET A 286 -37.88 3.97 18.95
N PRO A 287 -38.68 4.08 17.89
CA PRO A 287 -39.02 5.37 17.30
C PRO A 287 -39.83 6.17 18.33
N VAL A 288 -39.41 7.36 18.64
CA VAL A 288 -40.07 8.28 19.59
C VAL A 288 -40.16 9.67 18.95
N ARG A 289 -40.96 10.51 19.56
CA ARG A 289 -41.08 11.93 19.22
C ARG A 289 -40.45 12.78 20.30
N ASN A 290 -39.52 13.62 19.97
CA ASN A 290 -38.94 14.60 20.85
C ASN A 290 -39.35 16.02 20.38
N GLY A 291 -40.36 16.58 21.00
CA GLY A 291 -40.96 17.83 20.53
C GLY A 291 -41.53 17.69 19.10
N MET A 292 -41.02 18.48 18.15
CA MET A 292 -41.40 18.45 16.73
C MET A 292 -40.51 17.51 15.90
N GLN A 293 -39.48 16.92 16.48
CA GLN A 293 -38.50 16.10 15.77
C GLN A 293 -38.75 14.60 15.94
N LYS A 294 -38.47 13.83 14.92
CA LYS A 294 -38.39 12.37 14.97
C LYS A 294 -37.10 11.98 15.70
N ALA A 295 -37.19 11.07 16.65
CA ALA A 295 -36.05 10.60 17.43
C ALA A 295 -36.13 9.09 17.63
N ALA A 296 -35.01 8.47 18.01
CA ALA A 296 -34.93 7.07 18.36
C ALA A 296 -34.42 6.94 19.80
N GLN A 297 -35.20 6.27 20.65
CA GLN A 297 -34.78 5.93 22.00
C GLN A 297 -33.97 4.65 21.94
N LEU A 298 -32.69 4.71 22.36
CA LEU A 298 -31.77 3.58 22.31
C LEU A 298 -32.08 2.58 23.40
N GLY A 299 -32.11 1.30 23.03
CA GLY A 299 -32.33 0.16 23.89
C GLY A 299 -31.06 -0.66 24.12
N ARG A 300 -31.18 -1.98 23.98
CA ARG A 300 -30.11 -2.92 24.22
C ARG A 300 -29.10 -2.90 23.07
N ARG A 301 -27.79 -2.91 23.41
CA ARG A 301 -26.70 -3.03 22.45
C ARG A 301 -26.53 -4.48 22.02
N VAL A 302 -26.43 -4.73 20.72
CA VAL A 302 -26.11 -6.04 20.16
C VAL A 302 -24.60 -6.24 20.21
N SER A 303 -24.17 -7.42 20.66
CA SER A 303 -22.73 -7.76 20.69
C SER A 303 -22.17 -7.78 19.27
N PRO A 304 -20.93 -7.30 19.03
CA PRO A 304 -20.29 -7.32 17.72
C PRO A 304 -20.24 -8.70 17.06
N ALA A 305 -20.21 -9.77 17.86
CA ALA A 305 -20.26 -11.16 17.38
C ALA A 305 -21.61 -11.53 16.74
N ASN A 306 -22.67 -10.78 17.01
CA ASN A 306 -24.05 -11.03 16.55
C ASN A 306 -24.57 -9.92 15.62
N TRP A 307 -23.68 -9.16 14.99
CA TRP A 307 -24.07 -8.17 13.99
C TRP A 307 -24.51 -8.88 12.71
N GLU A 308 -25.79 -8.86 12.45
CA GLU A 308 -26.37 -9.39 11.22
C GLU A 308 -26.59 -8.25 10.23
N ARG A 309 -26.37 -8.53 8.96
CA ARG A 309 -26.72 -7.63 7.86
C ARG A 309 -28.24 -7.74 7.65
N ILE A 310 -28.93 -6.63 7.81
CA ILE A 310 -30.39 -6.52 7.68
C ILE A 310 -30.78 -6.28 6.22
#